data_499d7ed1c4aaabf22f0c8ff168dc5fb7
#
_entry.id   499d7ed1c4aaabf22f0c8ff168dc5fb7
#
_cell.length_a   1.000
_cell.length_b   1.000
_cell.length_c   1.000
_cell.angle_alpha   90.00
_cell.angle_beta   90.00
_cell.angle_gamma   90.00
#
_symmetry.space_group_name_H-M   'P 1'
#
loop_
_entity.id
_entity.type
_entity.pdbx_description
1 polymer ?
#
loop_
_entity_poly.entity_id
_entity_poly.type
_entity_poly.pdbx_seq_one_letter_code
_entity_poly.pdbx_strand_id
1 'polypeptide(L)'
;MPRRPVILCVDDELNGLEGRKMLLEESGCKVLVATGGAEALQLFASHPVDLVLLDYHMPAMNGDVVAEHMKAGQPDVPIALLSADDGLPESALRWVDAFVSKSESPANLLQIVEYLLDLHLLFAPLNGLTGGRGRRAA
;
A
#
# COMPACT_ATOMS: atom_id res chain seq x y z
N MET A 1 -15.11 19.14 -0.83
CA MET A 1 -15.18 17.72 -0.58
C MET A 1 -13.85 17.07 -0.70
N PRO A 2 -13.43 16.42 0.31
CA PRO A 2 -12.19 15.70 0.18
C PRO A 2 -12.38 14.53 -0.79
N ARG A 3 -11.37 14.26 -1.55
CA ARG A 3 -11.43 13.10 -2.44
C ARG A 3 -11.30 11.84 -1.60
N ARG A 4 -11.77 10.74 -2.14
CA ARG A 4 -11.63 9.47 -1.45
C ARG A 4 -10.18 9.01 -1.53
N PRO A 5 -9.65 8.44 -0.44
CA PRO A 5 -8.31 7.88 -0.49
C PRO A 5 -8.22 6.74 -1.50
N VAL A 6 -7.12 6.62 -2.17
CA VAL A 6 -6.89 5.57 -3.17
C VAL A 6 -5.92 4.55 -2.59
N ILE A 7 -6.36 3.31 -2.50
CA ILE A 7 -5.55 2.22 -1.97
C ILE A 7 -5.27 1.21 -3.07
N LEU A 8 -4.01 0.86 -3.23
CA LEU A 8 -3.62 -0.19 -4.17
C LEU A 8 -3.44 -1.47 -3.39
N CYS A 9 -4.26 -2.48 -3.71
CA CYS A 9 -4.18 -3.79 -3.08
C CYS A 9 -3.51 -4.77 -4.03
N VAL A 10 -2.47 -5.43 -3.57
CA VAL A 10 -1.67 -6.33 -4.40
C VAL A 10 -1.63 -7.70 -3.76
N ASP A 11 -2.14 -8.71 -4.44
CA ASP A 11 -2.16 -10.08 -3.94
C ASP A 11 -2.44 -11.00 -5.12
N ASP A 12 -1.69 -12.08 -5.24
CA ASP A 12 -1.90 -13.03 -6.32
C ASP A 12 -3.08 -13.98 -6.04
N GLU A 13 -3.64 -13.92 -4.83
CA GLU A 13 -4.76 -14.74 -4.45
C GLU A 13 -6.05 -13.94 -4.57
N LEU A 14 -6.84 -14.23 -5.59
CA LEU A 14 -8.00 -13.42 -5.92
C LEU A 14 -9.05 -13.32 -4.82
N ASN A 15 -9.29 -14.41 -4.09
CA ASN A 15 -10.31 -14.39 -3.05
C ASN A 15 -9.96 -13.39 -1.93
N GLY A 16 -8.72 -13.39 -1.49
CA GLY A 16 -8.29 -12.44 -0.48
C GLY A 16 -8.34 -11.01 -0.98
N LEU A 17 -7.95 -10.83 -2.24
CA LEU A 17 -7.94 -9.52 -2.86
C LEU A 17 -9.36 -8.95 -2.95
N GLU A 18 -10.32 -9.76 -3.39
CA GLU A 18 -11.71 -9.33 -3.49
C GLU A 18 -12.29 -8.95 -2.13
N GLY A 19 -12.01 -9.74 -1.12
CA GLY A 19 -12.50 -9.45 0.23
C GLY A 19 -11.97 -8.13 0.76
N ARG A 20 -10.69 -7.88 0.57
CA ARG A 20 -10.11 -6.61 1.04
C ARG A 20 -10.65 -5.44 0.24
N LYS A 21 -10.86 -5.62 -1.07
CA LYS A 21 -11.42 -4.58 -1.91
C LYS A 21 -12.80 -4.17 -1.41
N MET A 22 -13.67 -5.16 -1.16
CA MET A 22 -15.00 -4.88 -0.67
C MET A 22 -14.98 -4.15 0.66
N LEU A 23 -14.15 -4.60 1.58
CA LEU A 23 -14.04 -4.01 2.90
C LEU A 23 -13.63 -2.54 2.81
N LEU A 24 -12.62 -2.25 2.00
CA LEU A 24 -12.10 -0.90 1.88
C LEU A 24 -13.05 0.02 1.14
N GLU A 25 -13.73 -0.49 0.13
CA GLU A 25 -14.71 0.30 -0.59
C GLU A 25 -15.89 0.66 0.30
N GLU A 26 -16.32 -0.26 1.16
CA GLU A 26 -17.38 0.02 2.09
C GLU A 26 -16.98 1.08 3.11
N SER A 27 -15.70 1.20 3.39
CA SER A 27 -15.23 2.23 4.32
C SER A 27 -14.94 3.57 3.63
N GLY A 28 -15.23 3.69 2.35
CA GLY A 28 -15.13 4.97 1.66
C GLY A 28 -13.89 5.17 0.82
N CYS A 29 -13.09 4.12 0.59
CA CYS A 29 -11.89 4.24 -0.20
C CYS A 29 -12.12 3.84 -1.65
N LYS A 30 -11.29 4.35 -2.55
CA LYS A 30 -11.24 3.89 -3.91
C LYS A 30 -10.14 2.85 -3.96
N VAL A 31 -10.39 1.69 -4.55
CA VAL A 31 -9.43 0.59 -4.53
C VAL A 31 -8.99 0.22 -5.94
N LEU A 32 -7.69 0.13 -6.14
CA LEU A 32 -7.08 -0.41 -7.35
C LEU A 32 -6.53 -1.78 -6.96
N VAL A 33 -6.60 -2.74 -7.85
CA VAL A 33 -6.12 -4.10 -7.56
C VAL A 33 -5.07 -4.53 -8.56
N ALA A 34 -4.08 -5.26 -8.09
CA ALA A 34 -3.07 -5.88 -8.93
C ALA A 34 -2.82 -7.28 -8.43
N THR A 35 -2.59 -8.22 -9.34
CA THR A 35 -2.39 -9.62 -9.00
C THR A 35 -0.93 -10.03 -9.04
N GLY A 36 -0.02 -9.09 -9.23
CA GLY A 36 1.41 -9.36 -9.22
C GLY A 36 2.22 -8.09 -9.16
N GLY A 37 3.52 -8.23 -8.96
CA GLY A 37 4.40 -7.09 -8.77
C GLY A 37 4.50 -6.16 -9.96
N ALA A 38 4.60 -6.72 -11.17
CA ALA A 38 4.75 -5.89 -12.37
C ALA A 38 3.52 -5.01 -12.58
N GLU A 39 2.33 -5.59 -12.44
CA GLU A 39 1.10 -4.85 -12.58
C GLU A 39 0.99 -3.79 -11.49
N ALA A 40 1.38 -4.15 -10.27
CA ALA A 40 1.33 -3.21 -9.15
C ALA A 40 2.21 -1.98 -9.42
N LEU A 41 3.43 -2.20 -9.93
CA LEU A 41 4.33 -1.10 -10.22
C LEU A 41 3.78 -0.20 -11.33
N GLN A 42 3.13 -0.80 -12.32
CA GLN A 42 2.55 -0.04 -13.39
C GLN A 42 1.40 0.84 -12.90
N LEU A 43 0.50 0.28 -12.08
CA LEU A 43 -0.61 1.04 -11.53
C LEU A 43 -0.12 2.13 -10.58
N PHE A 44 0.89 1.82 -9.78
CA PHE A 44 1.46 2.77 -8.83
C PHE A 44 2.05 3.99 -9.55
N ALA A 45 2.68 3.76 -10.70
CA ALA A 45 3.29 4.84 -11.46
C ALA A 45 2.26 5.68 -12.22
N SER A 46 1.10 5.10 -12.55
CA SER A 46 0.13 5.77 -13.42
C SER A 46 -1.09 6.32 -12.72
N HIS A 47 -1.24 6.10 -11.41
CA HIS A 47 -2.40 6.57 -10.65
C HIS A 47 -1.94 7.19 -9.35
N PRO A 48 -2.71 8.14 -8.79
CA PRO A 48 -2.40 8.66 -7.47
C PRO A 48 -2.78 7.59 -6.45
N VAL A 49 -1.84 7.18 -5.63
CA VAL A 49 -2.06 6.15 -4.61
C VAL A 49 -1.68 6.72 -3.25
N ASP A 50 -2.56 6.52 -2.27
CA ASP A 50 -2.35 7.03 -0.91
C ASP A 50 -1.85 5.96 0.04
N LEU A 51 -2.03 4.70 -0.28
CA LEU A 51 -1.58 3.59 0.57
C LEU A 51 -1.51 2.33 -0.28
N VAL A 52 -0.51 1.49 -0.02
CA VAL A 52 -0.39 0.19 -0.68
C VAL A 52 -0.53 -0.91 0.35
N LEU A 53 -1.40 -1.89 0.09
CA LEU A 53 -1.49 -3.12 0.85
C LEU A 53 -0.88 -4.20 -0.03
N LEU A 54 0.23 -4.75 0.38
CA LEU A 54 1.09 -5.53 -0.49
C LEU A 54 1.38 -6.90 0.09
N ASP A 55 0.98 -7.96 -0.61
CA ASP A 55 1.28 -9.31 -0.20
C ASP A 55 2.78 -9.59 -0.36
N TYR A 56 3.37 -10.26 0.60
CA TYR A 56 4.79 -10.58 0.51
C TYR A 56 5.04 -11.73 -0.47
N HIS A 57 4.29 -12.84 -0.32
CA HIS A 57 4.55 -14.03 -1.13
C HIS A 57 3.81 -13.98 -2.46
N MET A 58 4.54 -13.68 -3.51
CA MET A 58 3.97 -13.63 -4.86
C MET A 58 4.96 -14.27 -5.83
N PRO A 59 4.47 -14.88 -6.91
CA PRO A 59 5.35 -15.43 -7.93
C PRO A 59 6.17 -14.33 -8.59
N ALA A 60 7.32 -14.68 -9.04
CA ALA A 60 8.22 -13.81 -9.80
C ALA A 60 8.85 -12.67 -9.01
N MET A 61 8.09 -12.01 -8.16
CA MET A 61 8.62 -10.85 -7.45
C MET A 61 7.93 -10.77 -6.10
N ASN A 62 8.68 -10.98 -5.02
CA ASN A 62 8.11 -10.88 -3.68
C ASN A 62 7.80 -9.42 -3.33
N GLY A 63 6.95 -9.24 -2.33
CA GLY A 63 6.47 -7.89 -1.97
C GLY A 63 7.57 -6.94 -1.55
N ASP A 64 8.64 -7.44 -0.92
CA ASP A 64 9.73 -6.56 -0.51
C ASP A 64 10.44 -5.92 -1.70
N VAL A 65 10.55 -6.65 -2.80
CA VAL A 65 11.16 -6.11 -4.02
C VAL A 65 10.24 -5.04 -4.63
N VAL A 66 8.93 -5.31 -4.62
CA VAL A 66 7.97 -4.34 -5.12
C VAL A 66 8.02 -3.07 -4.27
N ALA A 67 8.08 -3.23 -2.93
CA ALA A 67 8.14 -2.10 -2.02
C ALA A 67 9.39 -1.24 -2.25
N GLU A 68 10.51 -1.89 -2.49
CA GLU A 68 11.75 -1.18 -2.76
C GLU A 68 11.61 -0.27 -3.98
N HIS A 69 11.04 -0.80 -5.06
CA HIS A 69 10.83 -0.02 -6.27
C HIS A 69 9.85 1.13 -6.03
N MET A 70 8.79 0.88 -5.26
CA MET A 70 7.81 1.91 -4.97
C MET A 70 8.43 3.05 -4.16
N LYS A 71 9.21 2.71 -3.13
CA LYS A 71 9.84 3.72 -2.27
C LYS A 71 10.89 4.53 -3.02
N ALA A 72 11.53 3.93 -4.02
CA ALA A 72 12.49 4.66 -4.82
C ALA A 72 11.82 5.79 -5.61
N GLY A 73 10.58 5.55 -6.05
CA GLY A 73 9.85 6.56 -6.83
C GLY A 73 9.03 7.51 -6.00
N GLN A 74 8.34 7.00 -4.99
CA GLN A 74 7.44 7.82 -4.17
C GLN A 74 7.59 7.41 -2.69
N PRO A 75 8.65 7.88 -2.03
CA PRO A 75 8.95 7.45 -0.66
C PRO A 75 7.91 7.84 0.38
N ASP A 76 7.05 8.80 0.06
CA ASP A 76 6.06 9.27 1.03
C ASP A 76 4.80 8.42 1.09
N VAL A 77 4.58 7.53 0.14
CA VAL A 77 3.38 6.70 0.14
C VAL A 77 3.60 5.52 1.07
N PRO A 78 2.75 5.36 2.09
CA PRO A 78 2.93 4.25 3.04
C PRO A 78 2.61 2.90 2.41
N ILE A 79 3.35 1.90 2.83
CA ILE A 79 3.17 0.52 2.36
C ILE A 79 3.01 -0.38 3.57
N ALA A 80 1.94 -1.15 3.59
CA ALA A 80 1.73 -2.20 4.59
C ALA A 80 1.94 -3.54 3.92
N LEU A 81 2.83 -4.34 4.46
CA LEU A 81 3.16 -5.65 3.93
C LEU A 81 2.29 -6.69 4.62
N LEU A 82 1.61 -7.54 3.86
CA LEU A 82 0.76 -8.57 4.40
C LEU A 82 1.39 -9.93 4.20
N SER A 83 1.29 -10.78 5.20
CA SER A 83 1.74 -12.16 5.08
C SER A 83 1.04 -13.03 6.10
N ALA A 84 0.83 -14.30 5.74
CA ALA A 84 0.37 -15.29 6.69
C ALA A 84 1.54 -15.84 7.50
N ASP A 85 2.76 -15.52 7.10
CA ASP A 85 3.96 -16.03 7.72
C ASP A 85 4.56 -14.96 8.65
N ASP A 86 4.66 -15.26 9.95
CA ASP A 86 5.21 -14.33 10.92
C ASP A 86 6.73 -14.33 10.90
N GLY A 87 7.35 -15.30 10.27
CA GLY A 87 8.80 -15.45 10.28
C GLY A 87 9.53 -14.79 9.13
N LEU A 88 9.02 -13.67 8.64
CA LEU A 88 9.70 -12.99 7.54
C LEU A 88 11.05 -12.45 8.00
N PRO A 89 12.05 -12.47 7.11
CA PRO A 89 13.35 -11.91 7.47
C PRO A 89 13.26 -10.39 7.62
N GLU A 90 14.15 -9.83 8.41
CA GLU A 90 14.16 -8.39 8.62
C GLU A 90 14.28 -7.64 7.31
N SER A 91 15.01 -8.19 6.35
CA SER A 91 15.18 -7.54 5.06
C SER A 91 13.87 -7.36 4.33
N ALA A 92 12.87 -8.21 4.60
CA ALA A 92 11.56 -8.10 3.97
C ALA A 92 10.80 -6.89 4.48
N LEU A 93 11.13 -6.39 5.67
CA LEU A 93 10.43 -5.28 6.28
C LEU A 93 11.11 -3.93 6.05
N ARG A 94 12.23 -3.95 5.35
CA ARG A 94 13.07 -2.77 5.21
C ARG A 94 12.40 -1.60 4.51
N TRP A 95 11.56 -1.89 3.54
CA TRP A 95 10.97 -0.86 2.69
C TRP A 95 9.48 -0.63 2.97
N VAL A 96 8.97 -1.14 4.09
CA VAL A 96 7.56 -1.01 4.39
C VAL A 96 7.35 -0.25 5.68
N ASP A 97 6.17 0.32 5.83
CA ASP A 97 5.82 1.14 6.99
C ASP A 97 5.08 0.35 8.06
N ALA A 98 4.52 -0.78 7.70
CA ALA A 98 3.82 -1.64 8.65
C ALA A 98 3.79 -3.07 8.13
N PHE A 99 3.72 -4.02 9.05
CA PHE A 99 3.50 -5.42 8.73
C PHE A 99 2.13 -5.81 9.29
N VAL A 100 1.35 -6.49 8.50
CA VAL A 100 0.02 -6.93 8.92
C VAL A 100 -0.11 -8.42 8.66
N SER A 101 -0.45 -9.18 9.68
CA SER A 101 -0.71 -10.61 9.51
C SER A 101 -1.99 -10.79 8.72
N LYS A 102 -2.01 -11.73 7.79
CA LYS A 102 -3.23 -12.04 7.05
C LYS A 102 -4.32 -12.65 7.93
N SER A 103 -3.99 -13.03 9.16
CA SER A 103 -4.97 -13.54 10.10
C SER A 103 -5.63 -12.45 10.92
N GLU A 104 -5.25 -11.19 10.73
CA GLU A 104 -5.90 -10.10 11.45
C GLU A 104 -7.37 -9.98 11.07
N SER A 105 -8.18 -9.54 12.02
CA SER A 105 -9.59 -9.34 11.74
C SER A 105 -9.78 -8.17 10.79
N PRO A 106 -10.89 -8.14 10.06
CA PRO A 106 -11.19 -6.99 9.20
C PRO A 106 -11.19 -5.67 9.97
N ALA A 107 -11.66 -5.65 11.21
CA ALA A 107 -11.68 -4.43 12.01
C ALA A 107 -10.27 -3.93 12.31
N ASN A 108 -9.35 -4.85 12.63
CA ASN A 108 -7.97 -4.46 12.91
C ASN A 108 -7.28 -3.97 11.64
N LEU A 109 -7.54 -4.62 10.51
CA LEU A 109 -6.96 -4.16 9.26
C LEU A 109 -7.43 -2.75 8.94
N LEU A 110 -8.73 -2.46 9.14
CA LEU A 110 -9.24 -1.12 8.89
C LEU A 110 -8.59 -0.08 9.81
N GLN A 111 -8.33 -0.44 11.06
CA GLN A 111 -7.67 0.49 11.98
C GLN A 111 -6.28 0.83 11.50
N ILE A 112 -5.53 -0.16 11.03
CA ILE A 112 -4.18 0.05 10.53
C ILE A 112 -4.22 0.93 9.27
N VAL A 113 -5.17 0.64 8.38
CA VAL A 113 -5.34 1.41 7.15
C VAL A 113 -5.64 2.86 7.49
N GLU A 114 -6.58 3.10 8.41
CA GLU A 114 -6.94 4.46 8.80
C GLU A 114 -5.75 5.20 9.40
N TYR A 115 -4.98 4.53 10.23
CA TYR A 115 -3.81 5.15 10.85
C TYR A 115 -2.79 5.57 9.79
N LEU A 116 -2.49 4.68 8.86
CA LEU A 116 -1.50 4.98 7.82
C LEU A 116 -2.00 6.06 6.86
N LEU A 117 -3.28 6.04 6.53
CA LEU A 117 -3.84 7.08 5.68
C LEU A 117 -3.82 8.44 6.38
N ASP A 118 -4.14 8.47 7.68
CA ASP A 118 -4.14 9.70 8.42
C ASP A 118 -2.74 10.30 8.47
N LEU A 119 -1.72 9.48 8.69
CA LEU A 119 -0.35 9.95 8.70
C LEU A 119 0.04 10.50 7.33
N HIS A 120 -0.30 9.78 6.28
CA HIS A 120 0.05 10.20 4.92
C HIS A 120 -0.62 11.53 4.57
N LEU A 121 -1.91 11.64 4.85
CA LEU A 121 -2.66 12.84 4.51
C LEU A 121 -2.29 14.01 5.41
N LEU A 122 -1.93 13.74 6.65
CA LEU A 122 -1.53 14.79 7.58
C LEU A 122 -0.26 15.48 7.10
N PHE A 123 0.70 14.74 6.57
CA PHE A 123 1.96 15.33 6.14
C PHE A 123 2.00 15.76 4.68
N ALA A 124 0.96 15.46 3.92
CA ALA A 124 0.92 15.86 2.51
C ALA A 124 1.09 17.36 2.29
N PRO A 125 0.44 18.23 3.08
CA PRO A 125 0.63 19.66 2.87
C PRO A 125 2.07 20.12 3.09
N LEU A 126 2.76 19.52 4.05
CA LEU A 126 4.13 19.88 4.30
C LEU A 126 5.00 19.42 3.15
N ASN A 127 4.77 18.24 2.65
CA ASN A 127 5.49 17.73 1.53
C ASN A 127 5.24 18.61 0.31
N GLY A 128 4.03 19.10 0.16
CA GLY A 128 3.70 19.98 -0.95
C GLY A 128 4.39 21.31 -0.88
N LEU A 129 4.60 21.80 0.33
CA LEU A 129 5.26 23.07 0.49
C LEU A 129 6.74 22.96 0.21
N THR A 130 7.38 22.02 0.79
CA THR A 130 8.80 21.90 0.60
C THR A 130 8.95 21.26 -0.72
N GLY A 131 7.94 20.81 -1.14
CA GLY A 131 8.10 20.00 -2.19
C GLY A 131 8.31 20.55 -3.38
N GLY A 132 8.21 21.57 -3.32
CA GLY A 132 8.48 22.01 -4.46
C GLY A 132 9.45 21.01 -4.90
N ARG A 133 9.84 20.37 -4.12
CA ARG A 133 10.69 19.45 -4.46
C ARG A 133 10.24 18.83 -5.58
N GLY A 134 9.53 19.27 -6.22
CA GLY A 134 9.09 18.74 -7.40
C GLY A 134 9.21 17.29 -7.57
N ARG A 135 9.71 16.67 -6.66
CA ARG A 135 9.90 15.33 -6.78
C ARG A 135 8.61 14.77 -7.12
N ARG A 136 7.64 15.34 -6.70
CA ARG A 136 6.46 14.76 -6.93
C ARG A 136 6.08 15.09 -8.20
N ALA A 137 6.46 16.02 -8.57
CA ALA A 137 6.01 16.45 -9.80
C ALA A 137 6.53 15.51 -10.76
N ALA A 138 7.39 14.98 -10.32
CA ALA A 138 7.96 14.16 -11.32
C ALA A 138 6.99 13.21 -11.76
#